data_7f2f0b5061a9e120638e926190978690
#
_entry.id   7f2f0b5061a9e120638e926190978690
#
_cell.length_a   1.000
_cell.length_b   1.000
_cell.length_c   1.000
_cell.angle_alpha   90.00
_cell.angle_beta   90.00
_cell.angle_gamma   90.00
#
_symmetry.space_group_name_H-M   'P 1'
#
loop_
_entity.id
_entity.type
_entity.pdbx_description
1 polymer ?
#
loop_
_entity_poly.entity_id
_entity_poly.type
_entity_poly.pdbx_seq_one_letter_code
_entity_poly.pdbx_strand_id
1 'polypeptide(L)'
;VDHNTSVLIIPAARCELAKRFAQLEARVILGDDPARRQEIEGRVLAAGFSDEVRFAPCTLDNLPDELPGQPFDIIMVRRGLCALPYEQARLVMRQLLLKLRIGGKLYVSIHGLHSELSEGYAGTEHRVEQRHAALSPAMAKKYGIAGPVCLYSERNLFMLLLEAGASVLRTMTTTYGNVKGVAVRV
;
A
#
# COMPACT_ATOMS: atom_id res chain seq x y z
N VAL A 1 -22.34 1.91 20.04
CA VAL A 1 -21.30 0.90 20.34
C VAL A 1 -20.03 1.49 19.78
N ASP A 2 -19.20 2.01 20.67
CA ASP A 2 -17.86 2.47 20.32
C ASP A 2 -17.02 1.24 19.97
N HIS A 3 -16.93 0.92 18.70
CA HIS A 3 -15.95 -0.05 18.25
C HIS A 3 -14.67 0.70 17.90
N ASN A 4 -13.55 0.17 18.37
CA ASN A 4 -12.26 0.73 18.00
C ASN A 4 -12.06 0.59 16.48
N THR A 5 -11.65 1.66 15.84
CA THR A 5 -11.34 1.67 14.40
C THR A 5 -10.33 0.57 14.07
N SER A 6 -10.66 -0.28 13.10
CA SER A 6 -9.78 -1.36 12.63
C SER A 6 -9.00 -0.93 11.38
N VAL A 7 -7.69 -1.04 11.45
CA VAL A 7 -6.79 -0.53 10.41
C VAL A 7 -5.83 -1.62 9.95
N LEU A 8 -5.70 -1.80 8.63
CA LEU A 8 -4.63 -2.59 8.02
C LEU A 8 -3.60 -1.65 7.39
N ILE A 9 -2.33 -1.86 7.67
CA ILE A 9 -1.20 -1.17 7.02
C ILE A 9 -0.34 -2.23 6.34
N ILE A 10 -0.15 -2.12 5.04
CA ILE A 10 0.63 -3.07 4.23
C ILE A 10 1.38 -2.32 3.11
N PRO A 11 2.69 -2.52 2.97
CA PRO A 11 3.62 -3.11 3.93
C PRO A 11 3.79 -2.26 5.20
N ALA A 12 4.30 -2.86 6.26
CA ALA A 12 4.46 -2.21 7.58
C ALA A 12 5.50 -1.07 7.59
N ALA A 13 6.44 -1.09 6.67
CA ALA A 13 7.56 -0.15 6.59
C ALA A 13 8.30 -0.02 7.94
N ARG A 14 8.45 1.19 8.48
CA ARG A 14 9.11 1.45 9.78
C ARG A 14 8.15 1.54 10.96
N CYS A 15 6.89 1.14 10.78
CA CYS A 15 5.84 1.16 11.81
C CYS A 15 5.43 2.55 12.32
N GLU A 16 5.89 3.64 11.70
CA GLU A 16 5.57 5.02 12.13
C GLU A 16 4.08 5.33 12.03
N LEU A 17 3.44 4.84 10.98
CA LEU A 17 2.02 5.06 10.77
C LEU A 17 1.17 4.25 11.76
N ALA A 18 1.59 3.03 12.08
CA ALA A 18 0.95 2.21 13.09
C ALA A 18 0.93 2.89 14.45
N LYS A 19 2.05 3.50 14.85
CA LYS A 19 2.15 4.30 16.09
C LYS A 19 1.11 5.42 16.13
N ARG A 20 0.94 6.16 15.03
CA ARG A 20 -0.04 7.26 14.95
C ARG A 20 -1.47 6.76 15.12
N PHE A 21 -1.84 5.65 14.48
CA PHE A 21 -3.16 5.05 14.65
C PHE A 21 -3.39 4.48 16.05
N ALA A 22 -2.37 3.83 16.64
CA ALA A 22 -2.44 3.32 18.01
C ALA A 22 -2.64 4.45 19.04
N GLN A 23 -2.01 5.60 18.84
CA GLN A 23 -2.25 6.79 19.67
C GLN A 23 -3.69 7.32 19.61
N LEU A 24 -4.44 6.96 18.57
CA LEU A 24 -5.87 7.26 18.39
C LEU A 24 -6.76 6.06 18.80
N GLU A 25 -6.21 5.15 19.60
CA GLU A 25 -6.91 3.97 20.11
C GLU A 25 -7.45 3.02 19.01
N ALA A 26 -6.89 3.09 17.80
CA ALA A 26 -7.22 2.17 16.72
C ALA A 26 -6.56 0.81 16.94
N ARG A 27 -7.22 -0.26 16.50
CA ARG A 27 -6.63 -1.59 16.38
C ARG A 27 -5.94 -1.70 15.03
N VAL A 28 -4.64 -1.97 15.05
CA VAL A 28 -3.81 -1.96 13.85
C VAL A 28 -3.27 -3.35 13.55
N ILE A 29 -3.45 -3.79 12.32
CA ILE A 29 -2.76 -4.96 11.76
C ILE A 29 -1.67 -4.46 10.83
N LEU A 30 -0.44 -4.91 11.07
CA LEU A 30 0.71 -4.67 10.21
C LEU A 30 0.96 -5.90 9.36
N GLY A 31 0.69 -5.80 8.06
CA GLY A 31 1.01 -6.82 7.08
C GLY A 31 2.41 -6.62 6.50
N ASP A 32 3.23 -7.64 6.54
CA ASP A 32 4.55 -7.65 5.91
C ASP A 32 5.07 -9.08 5.75
N ASP A 33 6.22 -9.22 5.09
CA ASP A 33 6.91 -10.49 4.92
C ASP A 33 7.15 -11.17 6.28
N PRO A 34 6.90 -12.48 6.40
CA PRO A 34 7.17 -13.24 7.62
C PRO A 34 8.60 -13.09 8.15
N ALA A 35 9.58 -12.90 7.28
CA ALA A 35 10.98 -12.68 7.67
C ALA A 35 11.19 -11.41 8.50
N ARG A 36 10.29 -10.42 8.39
CA ARG A 36 10.35 -9.18 9.15
C ARG A 36 9.63 -9.20 10.49
N ARG A 37 8.98 -10.32 10.85
CA ARG A 37 8.19 -10.44 12.08
C ARG A 37 8.94 -9.95 13.30
N GLN A 38 10.13 -10.48 13.55
CA GLN A 38 10.91 -10.17 14.75
C GLN A 38 11.30 -8.70 14.82
N GLU A 39 11.70 -8.11 13.69
CA GLU A 39 11.99 -6.67 13.59
C GLU A 39 10.76 -5.83 13.91
N ILE A 40 9.63 -6.15 13.29
CA ILE A 40 8.39 -5.37 13.42
C ILE A 40 7.82 -5.48 14.84
N GLU A 41 7.72 -6.68 15.39
CA GLU A 41 7.25 -6.90 16.76
C GLU A 41 8.17 -6.21 17.78
N GLY A 42 9.49 -6.24 17.56
CA GLY A 42 10.45 -5.51 18.39
C GLY A 42 10.24 -3.99 18.34
N ARG A 43 9.96 -3.41 17.18
CA ARG A 43 9.65 -1.99 17.04
C ARG A 43 8.33 -1.59 17.73
N VAL A 44 7.32 -2.43 17.60
CA VAL A 44 6.01 -2.24 18.25
C VAL A 44 6.15 -2.28 19.77
N LEU A 45 6.88 -3.28 20.28
CA LEU A 45 7.15 -3.43 21.71
C LEU A 45 7.93 -2.22 22.25
N ALA A 46 9.01 -1.83 21.58
CA ALA A 46 9.82 -0.67 21.98
C ALA A 46 9.02 0.65 21.97
N ALA A 47 8.01 0.76 21.13
CA ALA A 47 7.11 1.92 21.08
C ALA A 47 5.96 1.88 22.09
N GLY A 48 5.76 0.74 22.82
CA GLY A 48 4.74 0.59 23.84
C GLY A 48 3.32 0.38 23.32
N PHE A 49 3.15 -0.15 22.11
CA PHE A 49 1.83 -0.34 21.45
C PHE A 49 1.50 -1.81 21.17
N SER A 50 2.02 -2.73 21.95
CA SER A 50 1.82 -4.18 21.73
C SER A 50 0.37 -4.64 21.88
N ASP A 51 -0.46 -3.89 22.59
CA ASP A 51 -1.88 -4.21 22.79
C ASP A 51 -2.74 -3.76 21.60
N GLU A 52 -2.38 -2.68 20.93
CA GLU A 52 -3.13 -2.10 19.82
C GLU A 52 -2.66 -2.58 18.45
N VAL A 53 -1.37 -2.95 18.33
CA VAL A 53 -0.72 -3.28 17.07
C VAL A 53 -0.29 -4.74 17.03
N ARG A 54 -0.76 -5.48 16.01
CA ARG A 54 -0.41 -6.87 15.77
C ARG A 54 0.21 -7.05 14.40
N PHE A 55 1.19 -7.94 14.32
CA PHE A 55 1.76 -8.37 13.05
C PHE A 55 0.94 -9.51 12.43
N ALA A 56 0.71 -9.44 11.12
CA ALA A 56 0.16 -10.52 10.32
C ALA A 56 1.07 -10.82 9.13
N PRO A 57 1.52 -12.07 8.96
CA PRO A 57 2.39 -12.45 7.83
C PRO A 57 1.57 -12.42 6.54
N CYS A 58 1.72 -11.37 5.76
CA CYS A 58 1.12 -11.25 4.42
C CYS A 58 1.85 -10.20 3.59
N THR A 59 1.91 -10.43 2.29
CA THR A 59 2.44 -9.47 1.31
C THR A 59 1.35 -9.15 0.30
N LEU A 60 1.53 -8.09 -0.51
CA LEU A 60 0.53 -7.69 -1.50
C LEU A 60 0.31 -8.76 -2.59
N ASP A 61 1.33 -9.54 -2.91
CA ASP A 61 1.25 -10.65 -3.86
C ASP A 61 0.82 -11.99 -3.22
N ASN A 62 0.67 -12.02 -1.91
CA ASN A 62 0.22 -13.21 -1.17
C ASN A 62 -0.69 -12.79 0.00
N LEU A 63 -1.88 -12.30 -0.34
CA LEU A 63 -2.90 -11.93 0.64
C LEU A 63 -3.72 -13.16 1.01
N PRO A 64 -3.85 -13.47 2.32
CA PRO A 64 -4.75 -14.53 2.78
C PRO A 64 -6.21 -14.11 2.59
N ASP A 65 -7.11 -15.08 2.51
CA ASP A 65 -8.55 -14.83 2.39
C ASP A 65 -9.07 -14.03 3.57
N GLU A 66 -8.61 -14.34 4.77
CA GLU A 66 -8.97 -13.63 6.00
C GLU A 66 -7.73 -13.12 6.73
N LEU A 67 -7.84 -11.93 7.30
CA LEU A 67 -6.87 -11.31 8.18
C LEU A 67 -7.51 -11.03 9.54
N PRO A 68 -6.75 -11.13 10.64
CA PRO A 68 -7.26 -10.74 11.95
C PRO A 68 -7.72 -9.27 11.91
N GLY A 69 -8.80 -8.95 12.61
CA GLY A 69 -9.34 -7.58 12.66
C GLY A 69 -10.22 -7.15 11.50
N GLN A 70 -10.44 -8.01 10.51
CA GLN A 70 -11.36 -7.74 9.39
C GLN A 70 -12.86 -7.88 9.85
N PRO A 71 -13.81 -7.13 9.25
CA PRO A 71 -13.60 -6.13 8.20
C PRO A 71 -12.96 -4.83 8.71
N PHE A 72 -12.04 -4.27 7.92
CA PHE A 72 -11.33 -3.04 8.28
C PHE A 72 -12.15 -1.78 7.99
N ASP A 73 -11.95 -0.76 8.80
CA ASP A 73 -12.42 0.62 8.52
C ASP A 73 -11.52 1.34 7.52
N ILE A 74 -10.20 1.08 7.66
CA ILE A 74 -9.17 1.74 6.89
C ILE A 74 -8.13 0.70 6.44
N ILE A 75 -7.74 0.76 5.18
CA ILE A 75 -6.56 0.06 4.66
C ILE A 75 -5.60 1.09 4.09
N MET A 76 -4.32 0.99 4.50
CA MET A 76 -3.24 1.85 4.03
C MET A 76 -2.24 1.02 3.21
N VAL A 77 -2.14 1.29 1.90
CA VAL A 77 -1.14 0.66 1.02
C VAL A 77 -0.05 1.68 0.71
N ARG A 78 1.17 1.37 1.14
CA ARG A 78 2.30 2.30 1.00
C ARG A 78 3.38 1.74 0.09
N ARG A 79 3.48 2.29 -1.11
CA ARG A 79 4.59 2.10 -2.09
C ARG A 79 4.84 0.68 -2.59
N GLY A 80 4.34 -0.37 -1.93
CA GLY A 80 4.58 -1.77 -2.32
C GLY A 80 3.90 -2.19 -3.63
N LEU A 81 2.85 -1.47 -4.02
CA LEU A 81 2.04 -1.85 -5.18
C LEU A 81 2.80 -1.72 -6.52
N CYS A 82 3.77 -0.80 -6.58
CA CYS A 82 4.56 -0.59 -7.81
C CYS A 82 5.48 -1.79 -8.16
N ALA A 83 5.75 -2.69 -7.23
CA ALA A 83 6.50 -3.92 -7.51
C ALA A 83 5.71 -4.92 -8.37
N LEU A 84 4.40 -4.75 -8.48
CA LEU A 84 3.51 -5.64 -9.23
C LEU A 84 3.22 -5.09 -10.63
N PRO A 85 3.05 -5.98 -11.64
CA PRO A 85 2.44 -5.60 -12.90
C PRO A 85 1.03 -5.03 -12.68
N TYR A 86 0.58 -4.14 -13.56
CA TYR A 86 -0.70 -3.42 -13.42
C TYR A 86 -1.90 -4.34 -13.17
N GLU A 87 -2.04 -5.40 -13.97
CA GLU A 87 -3.14 -6.35 -13.83
C GLU A 87 -3.13 -7.09 -12.49
N GLN A 88 -1.96 -7.45 -12.01
CA GLN A 88 -1.83 -8.07 -10.69
C GLN A 88 -2.16 -7.07 -9.58
N ALA A 89 -1.70 -5.83 -9.72
CA ALA A 89 -2.05 -4.76 -8.79
C ALA A 89 -3.57 -4.51 -8.72
N ARG A 90 -4.26 -4.59 -9.85
CA ARG A 90 -5.72 -4.46 -9.92
C ARG A 90 -6.43 -5.57 -9.13
N LEU A 91 -5.97 -6.81 -9.27
CA LEU A 91 -6.52 -7.94 -8.52
C LEU A 91 -6.28 -7.80 -7.01
N VAL A 92 -5.08 -7.37 -6.63
CA VAL A 92 -4.73 -7.10 -5.23
C VAL A 92 -5.61 -5.99 -4.64
N MET A 93 -5.83 -4.90 -5.38
CA MET A 93 -6.72 -3.83 -4.93
C MET A 93 -8.15 -4.33 -4.72
N ARG A 94 -8.66 -5.18 -5.61
CA ARG A 94 -9.97 -5.80 -5.43
C ARG A 94 -10.04 -6.68 -4.18
N GLN A 95 -9.01 -7.49 -3.92
CA GLN A 95 -8.94 -8.31 -2.70
C GLN A 95 -8.93 -7.44 -1.44
N LEU A 96 -8.16 -6.35 -1.44
CA LEU A 96 -8.11 -5.42 -0.30
C LEU A 96 -9.44 -4.69 -0.08
N LEU A 97 -10.13 -4.30 -1.15
CA LEU A 97 -11.46 -3.70 -1.05
C LEU A 97 -12.45 -4.65 -0.36
N LEU A 98 -12.40 -5.95 -0.69
CA LEU A 98 -13.28 -6.95 -0.06
C LEU A 98 -13.00 -7.13 1.45
N LYS A 99 -11.80 -6.76 1.92
CA LYS A 99 -11.43 -6.79 3.35
C LYS A 99 -11.88 -5.54 4.12
N LEU A 100 -12.27 -4.48 3.44
CA LEU A 100 -12.92 -3.31 4.06
C LEU A 100 -14.37 -3.60 4.38
N ARG A 101 -14.92 -2.92 5.36
CA ARG A 101 -16.38 -2.78 5.49
C ARG A 101 -16.95 -1.91 4.38
N ILE A 102 -18.24 -2.00 4.13
CA ILE A 102 -18.95 -1.04 3.25
C ILE A 102 -18.78 0.36 3.84
N GLY A 103 -18.40 1.32 3.02
CA GLY A 103 -18.03 2.68 3.45
C GLY A 103 -16.61 2.82 4.00
N GLY A 104 -15.89 1.71 4.18
CA GLY A 104 -14.48 1.73 4.59
C GLY A 104 -13.57 2.33 3.51
N LYS A 105 -12.44 2.90 3.92
CA LYS A 105 -11.56 3.69 3.06
C LYS A 105 -10.24 2.97 2.79
N LEU A 106 -9.86 3.00 1.52
CA LEU A 106 -8.56 2.55 1.03
C LEU A 106 -7.70 3.76 0.68
N TYR A 107 -6.54 3.87 1.30
CA TYR A 107 -5.53 4.88 1.02
C TYR A 107 -4.36 4.23 0.32
N VAL A 108 -3.99 4.74 -0.84
CA VAL A 108 -2.88 4.21 -1.64
C VAL A 108 -1.83 5.30 -1.86
N SER A 109 -0.57 4.96 -1.67
CA SER A 109 0.57 5.77 -2.07
C SER A 109 1.47 4.92 -2.95
N ILE A 110 1.80 5.42 -4.14
CA ILE A 110 2.57 4.68 -5.14
C ILE A 110 3.62 5.58 -5.78
N HIS A 111 4.71 4.99 -6.25
CA HIS A 111 5.74 5.72 -6.98
C HIS A 111 5.21 6.22 -8.32
N GLY A 112 5.43 7.49 -8.56
CA GLY A 112 4.90 8.21 -9.71
C GLY A 112 5.81 8.19 -10.93
N LEU A 113 5.19 8.21 -12.10
CA LEU A 113 5.86 8.34 -13.39
C LEU A 113 6.57 9.71 -13.56
N HIS A 114 6.13 10.71 -12.81
CA HIS A 114 6.73 12.05 -12.79
C HIS A 114 7.68 12.27 -11.59
N SER A 115 8.02 11.21 -10.86
CA SER A 115 9.01 11.25 -9.80
C SER A 115 10.43 11.10 -10.36
N GLU A 116 11.43 11.34 -9.51
CA GLU A 116 12.83 11.13 -9.84
C GLU A 116 13.13 9.69 -10.33
N LEU A 117 12.33 8.70 -9.89
CA LEU A 117 12.48 7.31 -10.32
C LEU A 117 12.31 7.09 -11.83
N SER A 118 11.66 8.01 -12.53
CA SER A 118 11.49 7.93 -13.98
C SER A 118 12.75 8.24 -14.77
N GLU A 119 13.79 8.76 -14.15
CA GLU A 119 15.05 9.04 -14.81
C GLU A 119 15.72 7.75 -15.31
N GLY A 120 15.82 7.61 -16.63
CA GLY A 120 16.34 6.38 -17.25
C GLY A 120 15.46 5.15 -17.12
N TYR A 121 14.20 5.32 -16.74
CA TYR A 121 13.23 4.24 -16.62
C TYR A 121 12.72 3.78 -17.98
N ALA A 122 12.92 2.50 -18.30
CA ALA A 122 12.57 1.95 -19.62
C ALA A 122 11.04 1.92 -19.89
N GLY A 123 10.21 1.93 -18.85
CA GLY A 123 8.75 1.87 -18.98
C GLY A 123 8.07 3.20 -19.28
N THR A 124 8.79 4.31 -19.36
CA THR A 124 8.20 5.67 -19.47
C THR A 124 7.25 5.80 -20.65
N GLU A 125 7.63 5.30 -21.81
CA GLU A 125 6.87 5.42 -23.07
C GLU A 125 5.80 4.32 -23.24
N HIS A 126 5.76 3.34 -22.34
CA HIS A 126 4.82 2.24 -22.42
C HIS A 126 3.48 2.57 -21.74
N ARG A 127 2.41 1.94 -22.25
CA ARG A 127 1.12 1.94 -21.56
C ARG A 127 1.28 1.25 -20.20
N VAL A 128 0.49 1.65 -19.21
CA VAL A 128 0.63 1.17 -17.83
C VAL A 128 0.56 -0.36 -17.71
N GLU A 129 -0.21 -1.02 -18.55
CA GLU A 129 -0.35 -2.48 -18.59
C GLU A 129 0.95 -3.19 -19.04
N GLN A 130 1.82 -2.48 -19.72
CA GLN A 130 3.09 -2.97 -20.27
C GLN A 130 4.31 -2.30 -19.64
N ARG A 131 4.10 -1.50 -18.60
CA ARG A 131 5.14 -0.62 -18.04
C ARG A 131 6.03 -1.30 -17.00
N HIS A 132 5.75 -2.52 -16.58
CA HIS A 132 6.54 -3.22 -15.57
C HIS A 132 7.98 -3.47 -16.06
N ALA A 133 8.91 -2.60 -15.66
CA ALA A 133 10.28 -2.55 -16.18
C ALA A 133 11.28 -2.16 -15.08
N ALA A 134 12.55 -2.43 -15.30
CA ALA A 134 13.62 -2.08 -14.38
C ALA A 134 13.84 -0.55 -14.32
N LEU A 135 14.16 -0.07 -13.13
CA LEU A 135 14.73 1.27 -12.96
C LEU A 135 16.14 1.36 -13.51
N SER A 136 16.62 2.58 -13.76
CA SER A 136 18.05 2.75 -14.01
C SER A 136 18.87 2.25 -12.83
N PRO A 137 20.11 1.73 -13.04
CA PRO A 137 20.95 1.25 -11.94
C PRO A 137 21.19 2.27 -10.83
N ALA A 138 21.31 3.55 -11.19
CA ALA A 138 21.49 4.65 -10.24
C ALA A 138 20.26 4.83 -9.34
N MET A 139 19.04 4.81 -9.91
CA MET A 139 17.80 4.96 -9.15
C MET A 139 17.50 3.72 -8.33
N ALA A 140 17.71 2.52 -8.89
CA ALA A 140 17.56 1.27 -8.15
C ALA A 140 18.43 1.24 -6.88
N LYS A 141 19.68 1.64 -7.00
CA LYS A 141 20.63 1.72 -5.87
C LYS A 141 20.22 2.80 -4.87
N LYS A 142 19.90 4.00 -5.35
CA LYS A 142 19.51 5.14 -4.50
C LYS A 142 18.30 4.84 -3.62
N TYR A 143 17.31 4.14 -4.16
CA TYR A 143 16.05 3.83 -3.48
C TYR A 143 15.97 2.42 -2.91
N GLY A 144 17.01 1.60 -3.10
CA GLY A 144 17.03 0.21 -2.61
C GLY A 144 15.98 -0.69 -3.27
N ILE A 145 15.64 -0.44 -4.54
CA ILE A 145 14.64 -1.20 -5.29
C ILE A 145 15.35 -2.14 -6.24
N ALA A 146 15.28 -3.44 -5.97
CA ALA A 146 16.04 -4.45 -6.71
C ALA A 146 15.33 -5.02 -7.95
N GLY A 147 14.00 -4.97 -8.01
CA GLY A 147 13.20 -5.58 -9.06
C GLY A 147 12.59 -4.59 -10.04
N PRO A 148 11.91 -5.08 -11.09
CA PRO A 148 11.14 -4.23 -11.97
C PRO A 148 9.98 -3.59 -11.24
N VAL A 149 9.58 -2.42 -11.70
CA VAL A 149 8.47 -1.65 -11.12
C VAL A 149 7.54 -1.13 -12.21
N CYS A 150 6.32 -0.85 -11.84
CA CYS A 150 5.35 -0.11 -12.64
C CYS A 150 5.15 1.27 -12.00
N LEU A 151 5.62 2.33 -12.63
CA LEU A 151 5.40 3.70 -12.18
C LEU A 151 4.05 4.21 -12.70
N TYR A 152 3.36 4.99 -11.88
CA TYR A 152 1.98 5.41 -12.14
C TYR A 152 1.88 6.90 -12.41
N SER A 153 1.03 7.28 -13.37
CA SER A 153 0.45 8.60 -13.40
C SER A 153 -0.76 8.67 -12.45
N GLU A 154 -1.22 9.86 -12.13
CA GLU A 154 -2.43 10.05 -11.33
C GLU A 154 -3.65 9.37 -11.99
N ARG A 155 -3.78 9.51 -13.30
CA ARG A 155 -4.83 8.83 -14.07
C ARG A 155 -4.72 7.31 -13.99
N ASN A 156 -3.50 6.74 -14.01
CA ASN A 156 -3.33 5.30 -13.88
C ASN A 156 -3.84 4.78 -12.53
N LEU A 157 -3.54 5.50 -11.45
CA LEU A 157 -4.05 5.11 -10.12
C LEU A 157 -5.57 5.25 -10.04
N PHE A 158 -6.13 6.33 -10.57
CA PHE A 158 -7.58 6.51 -10.64
C PHE A 158 -8.26 5.34 -11.34
N MET A 159 -7.77 4.97 -12.53
CA MET A 159 -8.31 3.86 -13.30
C MET A 159 -8.14 2.52 -12.58
N LEU A 160 -6.98 2.26 -11.97
CA LEU A 160 -6.72 1.05 -11.20
C LEU A 160 -7.78 0.86 -10.09
N LEU A 161 -8.04 1.89 -9.32
CA LEU A 161 -9.01 1.85 -8.22
C LEU A 161 -10.44 1.68 -8.73
N LEU A 162 -10.79 2.39 -9.81
CA LEU A 162 -12.12 2.26 -10.44
C LEU A 162 -12.36 0.85 -11.00
N GLU A 163 -11.39 0.31 -11.72
CA GLU A 163 -11.46 -1.05 -12.30
C GLU A 163 -11.44 -2.15 -11.22
N ALA A 164 -10.85 -1.88 -10.07
CA ALA A 164 -10.93 -2.77 -8.91
C ALA A 164 -12.31 -2.77 -8.24
N GLY A 165 -13.19 -1.83 -8.58
CA GLY A 165 -14.55 -1.75 -8.08
C GLY A 165 -14.76 -0.75 -6.94
N ALA A 166 -13.84 0.18 -6.74
CA ALA A 166 -13.94 1.20 -5.70
C ALA A 166 -14.66 2.47 -6.20
N SER A 167 -15.28 3.20 -5.30
CA SER A 167 -15.64 4.61 -5.52
C SER A 167 -14.42 5.48 -5.21
N VAL A 168 -13.86 6.12 -6.22
CA VAL A 168 -12.65 6.94 -6.07
C VAL A 168 -13.04 8.33 -5.58
N LEU A 169 -12.59 8.70 -4.38
CA LEU A 169 -12.88 10.00 -3.79
C LEU A 169 -11.90 11.08 -4.27
N ARG A 170 -10.62 10.72 -4.36
CA ARG A 170 -9.57 11.67 -4.72
C ARG A 170 -8.33 10.94 -5.21
N THR A 171 -7.66 11.52 -6.20
CA THR A 171 -6.28 11.24 -6.56
C THR A 171 -5.48 12.53 -6.58
N MET A 172 -4.19 12.46 -6.36
CA MET A 172 -3.29 13.60 -6.39
C MET A 172 -1.85 13.18 -6.67
N THR A 173 -1.12 14.06 -7.33
CA THR A 173 0.34 13.95 -7.46
C THR A 173 1.00 14.85 -6.41
N THR A 174 1.97 14.31 -5.68
CA THR A 174 2.73 15.08 -4.70
C THR A 174 3.78 15.95 -5.39
N THR A 175 4.36 16.91 -4.66
CA THR A 175 5.45 17.76 -5.15
C THR A 175 6.66 16.95 -5.65
N TYR A 176 6.87 15.76 -5.10
CA TYR A 176 7.95 14.84 -5.52
C TYR A 176 7.53 13.88 -6.65
N GLY A 177 6.37 14.08 -7.25
CA GLY A 177 5.87 13.27 -8.36
C GLY A 177 5.29 11.91 -7.98
N ASN A 178 5.19 11.58 -6.70
CA ASN A 178 4.50 10.37 -6.26
C ASN A 178 2.98 10.57 -6.32
N VAL A 179 2.25 9.49 -6.50
CA VAL A 179 0.80 9.52 -6.63
C VAL A 179 0.13 8.95 -5.40
N LYS A 180 -0.92 9.61 -4.95
CA LYS A 180 -1.77 9.16 -3.84
C LYS A 180 -3.22 9.09 -4.28
N GLY A 181 -3.96 8.14 -3.72
CA GLY A 181 -5.40 7.99 -3.96
C GLY A 181 -6.14 7.60 -2.69
N VAL A 182 -7.40 8.02 -2.63
CA VAL A 182 -8.36 7.61 -1.61
C VAL A 182 -9.60 7.07 -2.31
N ALA A 183 -10.02 5.88 -1.92
CA ALA A 183 -11.19 5.23 -2.46
C ALA A 183 -12.03 4.62 -1.34
N VAL A 184 -13.29 4.33 -1.63
CA VAL A 184 -14.27 3.77 -0.69
C VAL A 184 -14.82 2.48 -1.27
N ARG A 185 -15.01 1.48 -0.41
CA ARG A 185 -15.83 0.30 -0.73
C ARG A 185 -17.30 0.68 -0.74
N VAL A 186 -17.96 0.51 -1.86
CA VAL A 186 -19.39 0.66 -2.06
C VAL A 186 -20.11 -0.68 -2.07
#